data_03e6d12bb7581ef253c40cc6aab88ebe
#
_entry.id   03e6d12bb7581ef253c40cc6aab88ebe
#
_cell.length_a   1.000
_cell.length_b   1.000
_cell.length_c   1.000
_cell.angle_alpha   90.00
_cell.angle_beta   90.00
_cell.angle_gamma   90.00
#
_symmetry.space_group_name_H-M   'P 1'
#
loop_
_entity.id
_entity.type
_entity.pdbx_description
1 polymer ?
#
loop_
_entity_poly.entity_id
_entity_poly.type
_entity_poly.pdbx_seq_one_letter_code
_entity_poly.pdbx_strand_id
1 'polypeptide(L)'
;MKIDKKKVEYYMGLHYTIMIQERNDTSGHYYFAKVLELDGCMSDGETLEELKSNIKEAMMCYIESCLKLGDPVPVPIDESTYSGKFNLRIPRSLHQRLAIEAKKEGVSLNQYALYKLSL
;
A
#
# COMPACT_ATOMS: atom_id res chain seq x y z
N MET A 1 -12.71 -28.18 -1.58
CA MET A 1 -11.37 -28.01 -1.02
C MET A 1 -11.47 -27.34 0.33
N LYS A 2 -10.88 -27.96 1.36
CA LYS A 2 -10.89 -27.38 2.70
C LYS A 2 -9.93 -26.20 2.77
N ILE A 3 -10.42 -25.07 3.29
CA ILE A 3 -9.59 -23.91 3.55
C ILE A 3 -8.83 -24.14 4.85
N ASP A 4 -7.52 -23.92 4.85
CA ASP A 4 -6.70 -24.02 6.05
C ASP A 4 -6.92 -22.78 6.92
N LYS A 5 -7.66 -22.95 8.01
CA LYS A 5 -7.96 -21.85 8.94
C LYS A 5 -6.72 -21.21 9.55
N LYS A 6 -5.65 -21.98 9.75
CA LYS A 6 -4.39 -21.46 10.30
C LYS A 6 -3.74 -20.49 9.32
N LYS A 7 -3.81 -20.77 8.01
CA LYS A 7 -3.30 -19.88 6.99
C LYS A 7 -4.11 -18.58 6.94
N VAL A 8 -5.43 -18.68 7.03
CA VAL A 8 -6.30 -17.49 7.09
C VAL A 8 -5.93 -16.62 8.28
N GLU A 9 -5.79 -17.22 9.46
CA GLU A 9 -5.39 -16.51 10.68
C GLU A 9 -4.03 -15.84 10.54
N TYR A 10 -3.07 -16.52 9.91
CA TYR A 10 -1.74 -15.97 9.64
C TYR A 10 -1.84 -14.69 8.83
N TYR A 11 -2.54 -14.72 7.69
CA TYR A 11 -2.68 -13.54 6.82
C TYR A 11 -3.49 -12.43 7.50
N MET A 12 -4.55 -12.78 8.22
CA MET A 12 -5.35 -11.78 8.95
C MET A 12 -4.57 -11.09 10.08
N GLY A 13 -3.52 -11.71 10.56
CA GLY A 13 -2.63 -11.12 11.57
C GLY A 13 -1.57 -10.19 11.00
N LEU A 14 -1.42 -10.12 9.68
CA LEU A 14 -0.46 -9.21 9.06
C LEU A 14 -0.98 -7.77 9.07
N HIS A 15 -0.07 -6.82 9.00
CA HIS A 15 -0.38 -5.39 9.10
C HIS A 15 -0.72 -4.79 7.73
N TYR A 16 -1.90 -5.14 7.20
CA TYR A 16 -2.39 -4.55 5.95
C TYR A 16 -2.72 -3.08 6.15
N THR A 17 -2.55 -2.31 5.08
CA THR A 17 -2.85 -0.88 5.08
C THR A 17 -4.30 -0.66 4.72
N ILE A 18 -5.08 -0.14 5.65
CA ILE A 18 -6.50 0.13 5.44
C ILE A 18 -6.68 1.64 5.32
N MET A 19 -7.14 2.09 4.15
CA MET A 19 -7.50 3.48 3.93
C MET A 19 -8.96 3.67 4.31
N ILE A 20 -9.24 4.61 5.20
CA ILE A 20 -10.59 4.93 5.64
C ILE A 20 -10.95 6.33 5.14
N GLN A 21 -12.12 6.45 4.54
CA GLN A 21 -12.60 7.70 3.99
C GLN A 21 -14.04 7.96 4.47
N GLU A 22 -14.27 9.15 4.98
CA GLU A 22 -15.61 9.62 5.33
C GLU A 22 -16.26 10.13 4.05
N ARG A 23 -17.48 9.68 3.77
CA ARG A 23 -18.21 10.06 2.55
C ARG A 23 -19.62 10.57 2.88
N ASN A 24 -20.05 11.55 2.10
CA ASN A 24 -21.41 12.07 2.10
C ASN A 24 -21.93 12.08 0.68
N ASP A 25 -23.06 11.44 0.45
CA ASP A 25 -23.71 11.44 -0.85
C ASP A 25 -25.24 11.48 -0.67
N THR A 26 -25.98 11.24 -1.75
CA THR A 26 -27.46 11.28 -1.71
C THR A 26 -28.05 10.22 -0.78
N SER A 27 -27.33 9.16 -0.47
CA SER A 27 -27.77 8.11 0.47
C SER A 27 -27.50 8.47 1.93
N GLY A 28 -26.70 9.53 2.20
CA GLY A 28 -26.37 10.01 3.53
C GLY A 28 -24.89 9.97 3.83
N HIS A 29 -24.57 10.00 5.12
CA HIS A 29 -23.20 9.97 5.64
C HIS A 29 -22.81 8.53 5.94
N TYR A 30 -21.61 8.12 5.49
CA TYR A 30 -21.07 6.81 5.76
C TYR A 30 -19.55 6.81 5.68
N TYR A 31 -18.94 5.69 6.08
CA TYR A 31 -17.51 5.50 6.01
C TYR A 31 -17.18 4.41 5.00
N PHE A 32 -16.11 4.61 4.25
CA PHE A 32 -15.61 3.68 3.24
C PHE A 32 -14.20 3.24 3.60
N ALA A 33 -13.88 1.97 3.41
CA ALA A 33 -12.53 1.46 3.63
C ALA A 33 -12.06 0.63 2.44
N LYS A 34 -10.77 0.71 2.18
CA LYS A 34 -10.10 -0.04 1.13
C LYS A 34 -8.80 -0.58 1.68
N VAL A 35 -8.49 -1.85 1.42
CA VAL A 35 -7.21 -2.46 1.76
C VAL A 35 -6.28 -2.31 0.56
N LEU A 36 -5.18 -1.57 0.72
CA LEU A 36 -4.32 -1.20 -0.39
C LEU A 36 -3.62 -2.39 -1.04
N GLU A 37 -3.19 -3.37 -0.24
CA GLU A 37 -2.47 -4.54 -0.73
C GLU A 37 -3.37 -5.61 -1.33
N LEU A 38 -4.66 -5.58 -1.01
CA LEU A 38 -5.64 -6.53 -1.51
C LEU A 38 -6.53 -5.84 -2.55
N ASP A 39 -6.14 -5.97 -3.81
CA ASP A 39 -6.81 -5.26 -4.91
C ASP A 39 -8.28 -5.65 -5.00
N GLY A 40 -9.16 -4.65 -4.97
CA GLY A 40 -10.60 -4.85 -5.00
C GLY A 40 -11.23 -5.16 -3.64
N CYS A 41 -10.43 -5.24 -2.56
CA CYS A 41 -10.96 -5.48 -1.22
C CYS A 41 -11.38 -4.15 -0.59
N MET A 42 -12.69 -3.95 -0.47
CA MET A 42 -13.26 -2.72 0.07
C MET A 42 -14.59 -3.01 0.76
N SER A 43 -15.00 -2.11 1.64
CA SER A 43 -16.29 -2.20 2.32
C SER A 43 -16.71 -0.82 2.81
N ASP A 44 -17.92 -0.73 3.36
CA ASP A 44 -18.44 0.49 3.94
C ASP A 44 -19.22 0.19 5.23
N GLY A 45 -19.63 1.25 5.91
CA GLY A 45 -20.44 1.15 7.12
C GLY A 45 -20.92 2.52 7.54
N GLU A 46 -22.05 2.55 8.25
CA GLU A 46 -22.64 3.79 8.77
C GLU A 46 -21.87 4.33 9.97
N THR A 47 -21.20 3.44 10.72
CA THR A 47 -20.35 3.79 11.86
C THR A 47 -18.95 3.20 11.65
N LEU A 48 -17.96 3.71 12.41
CA LEU A 48 -16.60 3.19 12.36
C LEU A 48 -16.54 1.74 12.85
N GLU A 49 -17.31 1.37 13.86
CA GLU A 49 -17.38 0.00 14.36
C GLU A 49 -17.94 -0.95 13.31
N GLU A 50 -18.99 -0.55 12.63
CA GLU A 50 -19.60 -1.32 11.56
C GLU A 50 -18.62 -1.47 10.40
N LEU A 51 -17.95 -0.37 10.00
CA LEU A 51 -16.93 -0.42 8.95
C LEU A 51 -15.81 -1.39 9.31
N LYS A 52 -15.32 -1.34 10.54
CA LYS A 52 -14.23 -2.19 11.03
C LYS A 52 -14.60 -3.67 10.93
N SER A 53 -15.81 -4.01 11.32
CA SER A 53 -16.33 -5.37 11.21
C SER A 53 -16.46 -5.80 9.75
N ASN A 54 -17.03 -4.92 8.92
CA ASN A 54 -17.27 -5.21 7.52
C ASN A 54 -15.99 -5.35 6.69
N ILE A 55 -14.99 -4.49 6.93
CA ILE A 55 -13.72 -4.60 6.18
C ILE A 55 -12.95 -5.85 6.59
N LYS A 56 -13.00 -6.22 7.85
CA LYS A 56 -12.38 -7.45 8.34
C LYS A 56 -12.99 -8.68 7.68
N GLU A 57 -14.31 -8.71 7.56
CA GLU A 57 -15.02 -9.77 6.87
C GLU A 57 -14.66 -9.82 5.38
N ALA A 58 -14.58 -8.66 4.72
CA ALA A 58 -14.16 -8.57 3.33
C ALA A 58 -12.73 -9.07 3.12
N MET A 59 -11.82 -8.74 4.03
CA MET A 59 -10.44 -9.24 3.99
C MET A 59 -10.39 -10.75 4.13
N MET A 60 -11.15 -11.29 5.08
CA MET A 60 -11.23 -12.73 5.31
C MET A 60 -11.71 -13.46 4.07
N CYS A 61 -12.79 -12.97 3.44
CA CYS A 61 -13.32 -13.53 2.20
C CYS A 61 -12.31 -13.48 1.06
N TYR A 62 -11.58 -12.39 0.95
CA TYR A 62 -10.55 -12.22 -0.09
C TYR A 62 -9.43 -13.25 0.09
N ILE A 63 -8.91 -13.37 1.31
CA ILE A 63 -7.83 -14.30 1.64
C ILE A 63 -8.28 -15.74 1.41
N GLU A 64 -9.49 -16.09 1.87
CA GLU A 64 -10.07 -17.42 1.66
C GLU A 64 -10.21 -17.76 0.18
N SER A 65 -10.65 -16.80 -0.63
CA SER A 65 -10.77 -16.97 -2.08
C SER A 65 -9.41 -17.25 -2.72
N CYS A 66 -8.38 -16.51 -2.34
CA CYS A 66 -7.02 -16.74 -2.86
C CYS A 66 -6.54 -18.14 -2.51
N LEU A 67 -6.69 -18.55 -1.27
CA LEU A 67 -6.25 -19.87 -0.80
C LEU A 67 -7.02 -20.99 -1.50
N LYS A 68 -8.32 -20.80 -1.69
CA LYS A 68 -9.18 -21.77 -2.34
C LYS A 68 -8.82 -21.98 -3.81
N LEU A 69 -8.45 -20.89 -4.50
CA LEU A 69 -8.09 -20.92 -5.91
C LEU A 69 -6.61 -21.25 -6.15
N GLY A 70 -5.82 -21.35 -5.10
CA GLY A 70 -4.39 -21.58 -5.23
C GLY A 70 -3.60 -20.35 -5.67
N ASP A 71 -4.22 -19.18 -5.60
CA ASP A 71 -3.56 -17.91 -5.95
C ASP A 71 -2.70 -17.43 -4.78
N PRO A 72 -1.58 -16.73 -5.08
CA PRO A 72 -0.79 -16.14 -4.00
C PRO A 72 -1.58 -15.04 -3.28
N VAL A 73 -1.55 -15.04 -1.94
CA VAL A 73 -2.16 -13.99 -1.13
C VAL A 73 -1.20 -12.82 -1.05
N PRO A 74 -1.58 -11.62 -1.52
CA PRO A 74 -0.71 -10.45 -1.37
C PRO A 74 -0.42 -10.18 0.10
N VAL A 75 0.82 -9.82 0.41
CA VAL A 75 1.24 -9.51 1.78
C VAL A 75 1.62 -8.03 1.88
N PRO A 76 1.47 -7.41 3.07
CA PRO A 76 1.89 -6.03 3.23
C PRO A 76 3.39 -5.91 3.08
N ILE A 77 3.83 -4.80 2.46
CA ILE A 77 5.24 -4.52 2.26
C ILE A 77 5.70 -3.58 3.36
N ASP A 78 6.58 -4.08 4.21
CA ASP A 78 7.15 -3.35 5.32
C ASP A 78 8.34 -2.52 4.83
N GLU A 79 8.58 -1.38 5.45
CA GLU A 79 9.74 -0.53 5.20
C GLU A 79 11.05 -1.31 5.29
N SER A 80 11.14 -2.28 6.20
CA SER A 80 12.32 -3.11 6.38
C SER A 80 12.67 -3.99 5.16
N THR A 81 11.71 -4.20 4.24
CA THR A 81 11.97 -4.97 3.01
C THR A 81 12.71 -4.16 1.96
N TYR A 82 12.78 -2.84 2.14
CA TYR A 82 13.45 -1.95 1.19
C TYR A 82 14.84 -1.60 1.69
N SER A 83 15.82 -1.67 0.78
CA SER A 83 17.21 -1.38 1.12
C SER A 83 17.53 0.11 1.20
N GLY A 84 16.67 0.95 0.66
CA GLY A 84 16.97 2.36 0.45
C GLY A 84 17.84 2.63 -0.77
N LYS A 85 18.11 1.59 -1.57
CA LYS A 85 18.90 1.70 -2.80
C LYS A 85 18.09 1.19 -4.00
N PHE A 86 18.10 1.94 -5.07
CA PHE A 86 17.53 1.53 -6.34
C PHE A 86 18.24 2.25 -7.47
N ASN A 87 18.20 1.67 -8.67
CA ASN A 87 18.81 2.27 -9.85
C ASN A 87 17.73 2.98 -10.66
N LEU A 88 18.03 4.23 -11.00
CA LEU A 88 17.15 5.04 -11.82
C LEU A 88 17.87 5.40 -13.12
N ARG A 89 17.25 5.13 -14.26
CA ARG A 89 17.76 5.54 -15.57
C ARG A 89 17.03 6.79 -16.01
N ILE A 90 17.78 7.82 -16.33
CA ILE A 90 17.26 9.11 -16.74
C ILE A 90 17.95 9.53 -18.05
N PRO A 91 17.37 10.48 -18.81
CA PRO A 91 18.04 11.02 -19.99
C PRO A 91 19.40 11.64 -19.62
N ARG A 92 20.36 11.53 -20.53
CA ARG A 92 21.71 12.07 -20.30
C ARG A 92 21.69 13.57 -20.02
N SER A 93 20.80 14.31 -20.67
CA SER A 93 20.64 15.74 -20.46
C SER A 93 20.21 16.08 -19.04
N LEU A 94 19.30 15.28 -18.47
CA LEU A 94 18.88 15.46 -17.09
C LEU A 94 19.98 15.10 -16.11
N HIS A 95 20.73 14.03 -16.38
CA HIS A 95 21.88 13.63 -15.58
C HIS A 95 22.92 14.75 -15.51
N GLN A 96 23.25 15.31 -16.69
CA GLN A 96 24.19 16.42 -16.77
C GLN A 96 23.72 17.63 -15.95
N ARG A 97 22.45 18.01 -16.09
CA ARG A 97 21.88 19.14 -15.38
C ARG A 97 21.92 18.95 -13.87
N LEU A 98 21.55 17.75 -13.40
CA LEU A 98 21.60 17.43 -11.96
C LEU A 98 23.03 17.47 -11.44
N ALA A 99 23.99 16.95 -12.19
CA ALA A 99 25.39 16.96 -11.79
C ALA A 99 25.92 18.39 -11.68
N ILE A 100 25.59 19.26 -12.63
CA ILE A 100 25.99 20.66 -12.62
C ILE A 100 25.39 21.39 -11.41
N GLU A 101 24.10 21.20 -11.17
CA GLU A 101 23.43 21.83 -10.03
C GLU A 101 23.95 21.35 -8.69
N ALA A 102 24.25 20.05 -8.57
CA ALA A 102 24.85 19.48 -7.37
C ALA A 102 26.21 20.12 -7.08
N LYS A 103 27.01 20.30 -8.12
CA LYS A 103 28.33 20.94 -7.99
C LYS A 103 28.21 22.40 -7.56
N LYS A 104 27.23 23.13 -8.08
CA LYS A 104 26.97 24.52 -7.66
C LYS A 104 26.58 24.60 -6.18
N GLU A 105 25.81 23.62 -5.71
CA GLU A 105 25.38 23.57 -4.31
C GLU A 105 26.47 23.00 -3.38
N GLY A 106 27.56 22.48 -3.93
CA GLY A 106 28.65 21.90 -3.13
C GLY A 106 28.31 20.56 -2.50
N VAL A 107 27.37 19.82 -3.09
CA VAL A 107 26.94 18.51 -2.58
C VAL A 107 27.13 17.43 -3.65
N SER A 108 27.06 16.17 -3.24
CA SER A 108 27.15 15.06 -4.18
C SER A 108 25.87 14.98 -5.04
N LEU A 109 25.98 14.33 -6.21
CA LEU A 109 24.84 14.10 -7.07
C LEU A 109 23.73 13.33 -6.31
N ASN A 110 24.11 12.34 -5.54
CA ASN A 110 23.15 11.56 -4.74
C ASN A 110 22.42 12.41 -3.71
N GLN A 111 23.14 13.28 -3.01
CA GLN A 111 22.56 14.20 -2.01
C GLN A 111 21.61 15.20 -2.68
N TYR A 112 22.00 15.72 -3.83
CA TYR A 112 21.16 16.65 -4.57
C TYR A 112 19.89 15.97 -5.07
N ALA A 113 20.02 14.75 -5.61
CA ALA A 113 18.88 13.96 -6.06
C ALA A 113 17.92 13.64 -4.90
N LEU A 114 18.47 13.27 -3.74
CA LEU A 114 17.68 13.02 -2.54
C LEU A 114 16.87 14.26 -2.15
N TYR A 115 17.49 15.42 -2.16
CA TYR A 115 16.80 16.69 -1.87
C TYR A 115 15.64 16.93 -2.83
N LYS A 116 15.87 16.76 -4.13
CA LYS A 116 14.84 16.98 -5.14
C LYS A 116 13.68 16.00 -5.04
N LEU A 117 13.96 14.72 -4.75
CA LEU A 117 12.94 13.71 -4.58
C LEU A 117 12.14 13.86 -3.28
N SER A 118 12.67 14.58 -2.32
CA SER A 118 12.03 14.81 -1.01
C SER A 118 11.07 16.01 -0.97
N LEU A 119 11.04 16.78 -2.04
CA LEU A 119 10.19 17.99 -2.11
C LEU A 119 8.70 17.69 -2.19
#